data_95d3649464161d3a31e830904706803c
#
_entry.id   95d3649464161d3a31e830904706803c
#
_cell.length_a   1.000
_cell.length_b   1.000
_cell.length_c   1.000
_cell.angle_alpha   90.00
_cell.angle_beta   90.00
_cell.angle_gamma   90.00
#
_symmetry.space_group_name_H-M   'P 1'
#
loop_
_entity.id
_entity.type
_entity.pdbx_description
1 polymer ?
#
loop_
_entity_poly.entity_id
_entity_poly.type
_entity_poly.pdbx_seq_one_letter_code
_entity_poly.pdbx_strand_id
1 'polypeptide(L)'
;MSDTSNIDLTAHHTGITVRDLDSAIEFYRDVLGLDVAAEFTLSDDEFAAAVAVEGATGNFAHLDAGGSRVELIEYEPEGETVGETMVNQPGAKHLGLATDDVDGFYEGLSDDIETLSEPRTTGSGSRILFVRDPEGNLVELVES
;
A
#
# COMPACT_ATOMS: atom_id res chain seq x y z
N MET A 1 21.66 -23.04 -7.52
CA MET A 1 20.20 -23.10 -7.28
C MET A 1 19.91 -23.18 -5.79
N SER A 2 18.93 -22.41 -5.34
CA SER A 2 18.54 -22.43 -3.92
C SER A 2 17.66 -23.63 -3.59
N ASP A 3 17.81 -24.14 -2.37
CA ASP A 3 16.90 -25.17 -1.84
C ASP A 3 16.30 -24.66 -0.53
N THR A 4 15.13 -24.05 -0.64
CA THR A 4 14.37 -23.51 0.48
C THR A 4 13.06 -24.27 0.67
N SER A 5 12.93 -25.47 0.07
CA SER A 5 11.67 -26.21 0.02
C SER A 5 11.13 -26.61 1.40
N ASN A 6 11.96 -26.63 2.44
CA ASN A 6 11.55 -26.96 3.81
C ASN A 6 11.21 -25.73 4.65
N ILE A 7 11.20 -24.53 4.03
CA ILE A 7 10.92 -23.28 4.71
C ILE A 7 9.53 -22.79 4.32
N ASP A 8 8.64 -22.65 5.30
CA ASP A 8 7.31 -22.12 5.09
C ASP A 8 7.31 -20.59 5.12
N LEU A 9 6.62 -19.97 4.17
CA LEU A 9 6.48 -18.52 4.12
C LEU A 9 4.98 -18.17 4.16
N THR A 10 4.64 -17.14 4.92
CA THR A 10 3.29 -16.60 4.96
C THR A 10 3.32 -15.09 4.74
N ALA A 11 2.23 -14.52 4.25
CA ALA A 11 2.13 -13.08 4.07
C ALA A 11 2.21 -12.39 5.44
N HIS A 12 3.04 -11.37 5.55
CA HIS A 12 3.20 -10.59 6.77
C HIS A 12 2.67 -9.17 6.57
N HIS A 13 3.18 -8.47 5.57
CA HIS A 13 2.75 -7.12 5.26
C HIS A 13 3.02 -6.80 3.79
N THR A 14 2.35 -5.75 3.31
CA THR A 14 2.65 -5.11 2.03
C THR A 14 3.27 -3.76 2.36
N GLY A 15 4.50 -3.52 1.93
CA GLY A 15 5.24 -2.29 2.20
C GLY A 15 5.07 -1.27 1.09
N ILE A 16 4.77 -0.04 1.47
CA ILE A 16 4.64 1.09 0.55
C ILE A 16 5.50 2.22 1.11
N THR A 17 6.52 2.61 0.35
CA THR A 17 7.37 3.72 0.72
C THR A 17 6.71 5.02 0.27
N VAL A 18 6.60 5.97 1.20
CA VAL A 18 5.95 7.25 0.97
C VAL A 18 6.88 8.39 1.33
N ARG A 19 6.63 9.55 0.77
CA ARG A 19 7.38 10.77 1.07
C ARG A 19 6.84 11.48 2.30
N ASP A 20 5.52 11.42 2.50
CA ASP A 20 4.81 12.07 3.60
C ASP A 20 3.99 11.04 4.36
N LEU A 21 4.52 10.55 5.48
CA LEU A 21 3.88 9.48 6.24
C LEU A 21 2.54 9.93 6.82
N ASP A 22 2.46 11.15 7.35
CA ASP A 22 1.21 11.63 7.97
C ASP A 22 0.08 11.71 6.96
N SER A 23 0.34 12.22 5.76
CA SER A 23 -0.63 12.30 4.69
C SER A 23 -1.06 10.89 4.21
N ALA A 24 -0.11 9.96 4.14
CA ALA A 24 -0.40 8.58 3.77
C ALA A 24 -1.27 7.89 4.82
N ILE A 25 -0.93 8.04 6.10
CA ILE A 25 -1.73 7.48 7.20
C ILE A 25 -3.17 7.99 7.12
N GLU A 26 -3.34 9.29 6.91
CA GLU A 26 -4.67 9.90 6.81
C GLU A 26 -5.50 9.25 5.71
N PHE A 27 -4.91 9.00 4.54
CA PHE A 27 -5.61 8.36 3.43
C PHE A 27 -5.97 6.89 3.76
N TYR A 28 -4.99 6.11 4.20
CA TYR A 28 -5.21 4.68 4.46
C TYR A 28 -6.14 4.45 5.64
N ARG A 29 -6.10 5.31 6.65
CA ARG A 29 -6.98 5.24 7.81
C ARG A 29 -8.37 5.81 7.51
N ASP A 30 -8.46 7.01 6.96
CA ASP A 30 -9.72 7.75 6.86
C ASP A 30 -10.49 7.47 5.58
N VAL A 31 -9.79 7.29 4.45
CA VAL A 31 -10.43 6.97 3.16
C VAL A 31 -10.63 5.46 3.02
N LEU A 32 -9.58 4.67 3.27
CA LEU A 32 -9.66 3.22 3.13
C LEU A 32 -10.21 2.52 4.38
N GLY A 33 -10.27 3.21 5.52
CA GLY A 33 -10.85 2.66 6.74
C GLY A 33 -10.00 1.65 7.48
N LEU A 34 -8.67 1.66 7.27
CA LEU A 34 -7.77 0.72 7.96
C LEU A 34 -7.31 1.30 9.29
N ASP A 35 -7.43 0.50 10.35
CA ASP A 35 -7.01 0.93 11.68
C ASP A 35 -5.49 0.91 11.82
N VAL A 36 -4.93 1.94 12.44
CA VAL A 36 -3.50 2.00 12.75
C VAL A 36 -3.22 1.03 13.90
N ALA A 37 -2.39 0.04 13.63
CA ALA A 37 -2.01 -0.98 14.61
C ALA A 37 -0.75 -0.61 15.37
N ALA A 38 0.20 0.10 14.74
CA ALA A 38 1.46 0.50 15.36
C ALA A 38 2.11 1.62 14.57
N GLU A 39 2.87 2.46 15.27
CA GLU A 39 3.77 3.45 14.67
C GLU A 39 5.09 3.37 15.42
N PHE A 40 6.20 3.36 14.69
CA PHE A 40 7.52 3.25 15.30
C PHE A 40 8.60 3.76 14.35
N THR A 41 9.79 3.98 14.90
CA THR A 41 10.95 4.42 14.15
C THR A 41 12.10 3.44 14.35
N LEU A 42 12.79 3.10 13.26
CA LEU A 42 14.02 2.31 13.30
C LEU A 42 15.15 3.17 12.75
N SER A 43 16.27 3.26 13.50
CA SER A 43 17.42 4.07 13.10
C SER A 43 18.76 3.42 13.44
N ASP A 44 18.75 2.15 13.80
CA ASP A 44 19.96 1.41 14.17
C ASP A 44 20.75 0.95 12.94
N ASP A 45 22.02 0.60 13.16
CA ASP A 45 22.90 0.15 12.08
C ASP A 45 22.44 -1.16 11.43
N GLU A 46 21.83 -2.04 12.21
CA GLU A 46 21.31 -3.30 11.68
C GLU A 46 20.16 -3.08 10.70
N PHE A 47 19.28 -2.12 10.99
CA PHE A 47 18.22 -1.76 10.07
C PHE A 47 18.79 -1.19 8.78
N ALA A 48 19.72 -0.23 8.88
CA ALA A 48 20.35 0.38 7.72
C ALA A 48 21.04 -0.67 6.84
N ALA A 49 21.73 -1.62 7.46
CA ALA A 49 22.38 -2.71 6.74
C ALA A 49 21.36 -3.62 6.04
N ALA A 50 20.26 -3.94 6.72
CA ALA A 50 19.22 -4.82 6.19
C ALA A 50 18.53 -4.26 4.96
N VAL A 51 18.29 -2.95 4.93
CA VAL A 51 17.65 -2.28 3.78
C VAL A 51 18.65 -1.74 2.76
N ALA A 52 19.95 -1.87 3.05
CA ALA A 52 21.05 -1.40 2.18
C ALA A 52 20.99 0.10 1.87
N VAL A 53 20.60 0.89 2.86
CA VAL A 53 20.60 2.36 2.78
C VAL A 53 21.43 2.88 3.94
N GLU A 54 22.61 3.42 3.63
CA GLU A 54 23.56 3.88 4.63
C GLU A 54 22.94 4.95 5.51
N GLY A 55 23.04 4.75 6.83
CA GLY A 55 22.53 5.71 7.81
C GLY A 55 21.02 5.83 7.88
N ALA A 56 20.30 4.85 7.34
CA ALA A 56 18.84 4.93 7.21
C ALA A 56 18.12 5.07 8.55
N THR A 57 17.15 5.98 8.58
CA THR A 57 16.08 6.03 9.56
C THR A 57 14.77 5.73 8.81
N GLY A 58 13.95 4.84 9.34
CA GLY A 58 12.63 4.57 8.82
C GLY A 58 11.57 4.95 9.85
N ASN A 59 10.59 5.72 9.42
CA ASN A 59 9.40 6.00 10.21
C ASN A 59 8.27 5.15 9.65
N PHE A 60 7.66 4.32 10.49
CA PHE A 60 6.74 3.27 10.08
C PHE A 60 5.35 3.48 10.66
N ALA A 61 4.35 3.13 9.87
CA ALA A 61 3.00 2.91 10.36
C ALA A 61 2.52 1.56 9.85
N HIS A 62 2.00 0.73 10.74
CA HIS A 62 1.34 -0.52 10.39
C HIS A 62 -0.16 -0.34 10.53
N LEU A 63 -0.91 -0.65 9.47
CA LEU A 63 -2.36 -0.60 9.47
C LEU A 63 -2.89 -2.02 9.27
N ASP A 64 -3.95 -2.35 10.01
CA ASP A 64 -4.57 -3.67 9.95
C ASP A 64 -5.41 -3.77 8.67
N ALA A 65 -5.13 -4.76 7.85
CA ALA A 65 -5.84 -5.02 6.59
C ALA A 65 -6.49 -6.42 6.60
N GLY A 66 -6.91 -6.90 7.76
CA GLY A 66 -7.45 -8.25 7.92
C GLY A 66 -6.31 -9.23 8.20
N GLY A 67 -6.18 -10.32 7.50
CA GLY A 67 -5.14 -11.32 7.74
C GLY A 67 -3.71 -10.86 7.48
N SER A 68 -3.47 -9.61 7.12
CA SER A 68 -2.18 -9.05 6.76
C SER A 68 -2.16 -7.57 7.16
N ARG A 69 -1.02 -6.91 6.99
CA ARG A 69 -0.86 -5.49 7.30
C ARG A 69 -0.40 -4.70 6.09
N VAL A 70 -0.80 -3.44 6.04
CA VAL A 70 -0.18 -2.45 5.17
C VAL A 70 0.87 -1.72 6.00
N GLU A 71 2.11 -1.68 5.49
CA GLU A 71 3.21 -0.99 6.13
C GLU A 71 3.56 0.24 5.31
N LEU A 72 3.36 1.42 5.90
CA LEU A 72 3.76 2.68 5.29
C LEU A 72 5.10 3.09 5.88
N ILE A 73 6.06 3.46 5.03
CA ILE A 73 7.41 3.78 5.46
C ILE A 73 7.87 5.09 4.83
N GLU A 74 8.39 5.97 5.67
CA GLU A 74 9.05 7.20 5.24
C GLU A 74 10.51 7.10 5.63
N TYR A 75 11.41 7.20 4.65
CA TYR A 75 12.85 7.03 4.86
C TYR A 75 13.60 8.35 4.92
N GLU A 76 14.63 8.37 5.76
CA GLU A 76 15.65 9.41 5.80
C GLU A 76 17.00 8.71 5.66
N PRO A 77 17.81 8.91 4.61
CA PRO A 77 17.56 9.83 3.49
C PRO A 77 16.48 9.33 2.54
N GLU A 78 15.78 10.26 1.91
CA GLU A 78 14.78 9.94 0.91
C GLU A 78 15.47 9.56 -0.40
N GLY A 79 15.02 8.46 -1.00
CA GLY A 79 15.52 8.04 -2.31
C GLY A 79 14.83 8.80 -3.45
N GLU A 80 15.26 8.54 -4.66
CA GLU A 80 14.59 9.10 -5.84
C GLU A 80 13.22 8.46 -6.02
N THR A 81 12.23 9.27 -6.37
CA THR A 81 10.88 8.74 -6.62
C THR A 81 10.87 7.84 -7.85
N VAL A 82 10.16 6.71 -7.77
CA VAL A 82 9.90 5.87 -8.93
C VAL A 82 8.80 6.45 -9.82
N GLY A 83 8.07 7.44 -9.31
CA GLY A 83 7.01 8.10 -10.04
C GLY A 83 5.71 7.30 -10.07
N GLU A 84 4.71 7.92 -10.65
CA GLU A 84 3.40 7.33 -10.82
C GLU A 84 3.42 6.33 -11.98
N THR A 85 2.75 5.18 -11.83
CA THR A 85 2.70 4.15 -12.87
C THR A 85 1.27 3.91 -13.33
N MET A 86 1.15 3.39 -14.57
CA MET A 86 -0.09 2.75 -15.02
C MET A 86 -0.04 1.27 -14.68
N VAL A 87 -1.20 0.64 -14.53
CA VAL A 87 -1.31 -0.75 -14.07
C VAL A 87 -0.56 -1.74 -14.97
N ASN A 88 -0.41 -1.44 -16.25
CA ASN A 88 0.18 -2.35 -17.24
C ASN A 88 1.70 -2.17 -17.44
N GLN A 89 2.33 -1.30 -16.68
CA GLN A 89 3.77 -1.12 -16.78
C GLN A 89 4.49 -2.22 -16.00
N PRO A 90 5.39 -2.99 -16.64
CA PRO A 90 6.18 -3.98 -15.90
C PRO A 90 6.90 -3.33 -14.71
N GLY A 91 6.73 -3.90 -13.53
CA GLY A 91 7.24 -3.33 -12.28
C GLY A 91 6.20 -2.55 -11.48
N ALA A 92 5.06 -2.17 -12.07
CA ALA A 92 3.97 -1.55 -11.34
C ALA A 92 3.38 -2.54 -10.33
N LYS A 93 3.01 -2.03 -9.18
CA LYS A 93 2.42 -2.82 -8.10
C LYS A 93 1.16 -2.13 -7.61
N HIS A 94 0.23 -2.91 -7.09
CA HIS A 94 -0.93 -2.33 -6.43
C HIS A 94 -1.33 -3.18 -5.23
N LEU A 95 -1.90 -2.53 -4.22
CA LEU A 95 -2.50 -3.19 -3.08
C LEU A 95 -3.94 -3.55 -3.45
N GLY A 96 -4.37 -4.77 -3.15
CA GLY A 96 -5.75 -5.19 -3.35
C GLY A 96 -6.46 -5.32 -2.02
N LEU A 97 -7.62 -4.70 -1.88
CA LEU A 97 -8.45 -4.78 -0.69
C LEU A 97 -9.84 -5.26 -1.08
N ALA A 98 -10.37 -6.24 -0.37
CA ALA A 98 -11.70 -6.76 -0.60
C ALA A 98 -12.75 -5.89 0.10
N THR A 99 -13.89 -5.73 -0.55
CA THR A 99 -15.06 -5.08 0.04
C THR A 99 -16.30 -5.76 -0.50
N ASP A 100 -17.41 -5.63 0.19
CA ASP A 100 -18.71 -6.13 -0.29
C ASP A 100 -19.58 -5.01 -0.91
N ASP A 101 -19.04 -3.79 -1.03
CA ASP A 101 -19.77 -2.64 -1.59
C ASP A 101 -18.84 -1.64 -2.26
N VAL A 102 -18.35 -1.98 -3.44
CA VAL A 102 -17.47 -1.09 -4.23
C VAL A 102 -18.21 0.19 -4.62
N ASP A 103 -19.48 0.10 -5.00
CA ASP A 103 -20.25 1.27 -5.42
C ASP A 103 -20.43 2.27 -4.26
N GLY A 104 -20.75 1.77 -3.07
CA GLY A 104 -20.88 2.61 -1.89
C GLY A 104 -19.56 3.30 -1.55
N PHE A 105 -18.45 2.57 -1.66
CA PHE A 105 -17.13 3.15 -1.46
C PHE A 105 -16.89 4.28 -2.46
N TYR A 106 -17.14 4.04 -3.74
CA TYR A 106 -16.92 5.03 -4.80
C TYR A 106 -17.76 6.29 -4.58
N GLU A 107 -19.04 6.11 -4.26
CA GLU A 107 -19.97 7.23 -4.03
C GLU A 107 -19.57 8.08 -2.82
N GLY A 108 -18.91 7.50 -1.84
CA GLY A 108 -18.44 8.21 -0.65
C GLY A 108 -17.13 8.96 -0.82
N LEU A 109 -16.43 8.79 -1.94
CA LEU A 109 -15.15 9.46 -2.17
C LEU A 109 -15.33 10.96 -2.37
N SER A 110 -14.41 11.76 -1.81
CA SER A 110 -14.36 13.18 -2.10
C SER A 110 -13.77 13.41 -3.49
N ASP A 111 -14.04 14.58 -4.07
CA ASP A 111 -13.66 14.90 -5.46
C ASP A 111 -12.15 14.95 -5.68
N ASP A 112 -11.36 15.10 -4.61
CA ASP A 112 -9.91 15.15 -4.71
C ASP A 112 -9.25 13.76 -4.79
N ILE A 113 -10.01 12.67 -4.63
CA ILE A 113 -9.50 11.32 -4.76
C ILE A 113 -9.58 10.89 -6.22
N GLU A 114 -8.41 10.60 -6.81
CA GLU A 114 -8.33 10.15 -8.20
C GLU A 114 -8.68 8.66 -8.31
N THR A 115 -9.54 8.34 -9.28
CA THR A 115 -9.83 6.94 -9.64
C THR A 115 -9.50 6.74 -11.13
N LEU A 116 -9.17 5.49 -11.51
CA LEU A 116 -8.87 5.21 -12.93
C LEU A 116 -10.13 5.16 -13.78
N SER A 117 -11.26 4.79 -13.17
CA SER A 117 -12.57 4.79 -13.79
C SER A 117 -13.63 4.76 -12.69
N GLU A 118 -14.90 4.78 -13.07
CA GLU A 118 -15.97 4.38 -12.15
C GLU A 118 -15.92 2.85 -11.96
N PRO A 119 -16.59 2.30 -10.93
CA PRO A 119 -16.60 0.84 -10.73
C PRO A 119 -17.07 0.08 -11.96
N ARG A 120 -16.42 -1.05 -12.25
CA ARG A 120 -16.71 -1.89 -13.41
C ARG A 120 -16.79 -3.34 -13.00
N THR A 121 -17.71 -4.08 -13.58
CA THR A 121 -17.79 -5.54 -13.41
C THR A 121 -17.03 -6.19 -14.56
N THR A 122 -16.03 -6.98 -14.24
CA THR A 122 -15.22 -7.68 -15.23
C THR A 122 -15.90 -8.93 -15.73
N GLY A 123 -15.35 -9.55 -16.78
CA GLY A 123 -15.90 -10.78 -17.33
C GLY A 123 -15.90 -11.96 -16.37
N SER A 124 -15.08 -11.90 -15.30
CA SER A 124 -15.08 -12.93 -14.25
C SER A 124 -16.21 -12.76 -13.23
N GLY A 125 -16.94 -11.65 -13.29
CA GLY A 125 -18.02 -11.36 -12.36
C GLY A 125 -17.59 -10.52 -11.15
N SER A 126 -16.30 -10.25 -10.98
CA SER A 126 -15.80 -9.36 -9.91
C SER A 126 -16.01 -7.91 -10.30
N ARG A 127 -16.40 -7.11 -9.34
CA ARG A 127 -16.53 -5.65 -9.53
C ARG A 127 -15.32 -4.97 -8.93
N ILE A 128 -14.63 -4.14 -9.71
CA ILE A 128 -13.36 -3.54 -9.31
C ILE A 128 -13.36 -2.03 -9.47
N LEU A 129 -12.48 -1.38 -8.69
CA LEU A 129 -12.21 0.04 -8.75
C LEU A 129 -10.75 0.27 -8.36
N PHE A 130 -10.02 1.02 -9.18
CA PHE A 130 -8.67 1.45 -8.81
C PHE A 130 -8.70 2.90 -8.37
N VAL A 131 -8.09 3.18 -7.22
CA VAL A 131 -7.91 4.54 -6.70
C VAL A 131 -6.42 4.81 -6.54
N ARG A 132 -6.03 6.09 -6.50
CA ARG A 132 -4.66 6.48 -6.20
C ARG A 132 -4.58 7.08 -4.81
N ASP A 133 -3.53 6.71 -4.07
CA ASP A 133 -3.25 7.34 -2.79
C ASP A 133 -2.66 8.75 -3.03
N PRO A 134 -2.38 9.54 -1.98
CA PRO A 134 -1.87 10.91 -2.15
C PRO A 134 -0.57 11.03 -2.94
N GLU A 135 0.19 9.95 -3.06
CA GLU A 135 1.46 9.94 -3.80
C GLU A 135 1.37 9.19 -5.13
N GLY A 136 0.16 8.85 -5.54
CA GLY A 136 -0.09 8.20 -6.82
C GLY A 136 -0.01 6.68 -6.81
N ASN A 137 0.18 6.05 -5.66
CA ASN A 137 0.21 4.59 -5.57
C ASN A 137 -1.17 4.01 -5.83
N LEU A 138 -1.19 2.89 -6.54
CA LEU A 138 -2.45 2.25 -6.95
C LEU A 138 -2.99 1.33 -5.87
N VAL A 139 -4.29 1.45 -5.60
CA VAL A 139 -5.03 0.58 -4.69
C VAL A 139 -6.27 0.08 -5.43
N GLU A 140 -6.48 -1.22 -5.41
CA GLU A 140 -7.65 -1.86 -6.02
C GLU A 140 -8.65 -2.28 -4.95
N LEU A 141 -9.92 -1.91 -5.14
CA LEU A 141 -11.03 -2.41 -4.34
C LEU A 141 -11.70 -3.52 -5.17
N VAL A 142 -11.93 -4.66 -4.55
CA VAL A 142 -12.49 -5.84 -5.24
C VAL A 142 -13.72 -6.35 -4.49
N GLU A 143 -14.82 -6.46 -5.22
CA GLU A 143 -16.04 -7.09 -4.73
C GLU A 143 -16.26 -8.36 -5.56
N SER A 144 -16.22 -9.48 -4.88
CA SER A 144 -16.39 -10.79 -5.54
C SER A 144 -17.84 -11.19 -5.69
#